data_7383c9f2e1e648dde56042bb8c49caba
#
_entry.id   7383c9f2e1e648dde56042bb8c49caba
#
_cell.length_a   1.000
_cell.length_b   1.000
_cell.length_c   1.000
_cell.angle_alpha   90.00
_cell.angle_beta   90.00
_cell.angle_gamma   90.00
#
_symmetry.space_group_name_H-M   'P 1'
#
loop_
_entity.id
_entity.type
_entity.pdbx_description
1 polymer ?
#
loop_
_entity_poly.entity_id
_entity_poly.type
_entity_poly.pdbx_seq_one_letter_code
_entity_poly.pdbx_strand_id
1 'polypeptide(L)'
;ESDLIIAIGPRLGEATTGGYTLIEAPVPQQKLVHIHASAEELGRVYQPTLAIHATMNAAARSLEVLTAPPGVAWGQWTQACHADYLANTDVLNGGITLPGAIDMPALIHTLQRHLPADAVLTNGAGNFASWLHRFYRYTGLAKGHKTQLAPTNGAMGYGVPAGIGAAILTGRVAFTIAGDGDFLMNGQELAT
;
A
#
# COMPACT_ATOMS: atom_id res chain seq x y z
N GLU A 1 -1.08 -16.68 -13.52
CA GLU A 1 -2.46 -16.97 -13.96
C GLU A 1 -3.02 -15.91 -14.92
N SER A 2 -2.52 -14.66 -14.89
CA SER A 2 -2.87 -13.63 -15.87
C SER A 2 -2.04 -13.79 -17.14
N ASP A 3 -2.59 -13.41 -18.28
CA ASP A 3 -1.91 -13.37 -19.58
C ASP A 3 -1.39 -11.96 -19.93
N LEU A 4 -1.86 -10.96 -19.20
CA LEU A 4 -1.50 -9.55 -19.34
C LEU A 4 -1.22 -8.90 -17.98
N ILE A 5 -0.12 -8.16 -17.90
CA ILE A 5 0.22 -7.30 -16.77
C ILE A 5 0.24 -5.86 -17.26
N ILE A 6 -0.49 -4.98 -16.59
CA ILE A 6 -0.45 -3.55 -16.85
C ILE A 6 0.14 -2.87 -15.61
N ALA A 7 1.38 -2.42 -15.71
CA ALA A 7 2.12 -1.73 -14.66
C ALA A 7 2.06 -0.21 -14.88
N ILE A 8 1.36 0.49 -14.00
CA ILE A 8 1.15 1.94 -14.10
C ILE A 8 1.89 2.64 -12.96
N GLY A 9 3.07 3.17 -13.24
CA GLY A 9 3.90 3.92 -12.33
C GLY A 9 4.87 3.14 -11.43
N PRO A 10 4.81 1.81 -11.26
CA PRO A 10 5.77 1.11 -10.43
C PRO A 10 7.10 0.94 -11.15
N ARG A 11 8.18 0.85 -10.38
CA ARG A 11 9.52 0.52 -10.90
C ARG A 11 9.71 -0.94 -11.25
N LEU A 12 8.82 -1.84 -10.83
CA LEU A 12 8.98 -3.28 -10.93
C LEU A 12 10.32 -3.77 -10.32
N GLY A 13 10.68 -3.18 -9.19
CA GLY A 13 11.87 -3.52 -8.41
C GLY A 13 11.64 -4.69 -7.46
N GLU A 14 12.64 -4.97 -6.63
CA GLU A 14 12.67 -6.09 -5.69
C GLU A 14 11.40 -6.21 -4.84
N ALA A 15 10.99 -5.14 -4.15
CA ALA A 15 9.83 -5.16 -3.26
C ALA A 15 8.51 -5.42 -4.02
N THR A 16 8.35 -4.83 -5.21
CA THR A 16 7.12 -4.96 -6.01
C THR A 16 6.97 -6.34 -6.63
N THR A 17 8.07 -7.02 -6.89
CA THR A 17 8.10 -8.31 -7.61
C THR A 17 8.52 -9.49 -6.73
N GLY A 18 8.48 -9.33 -5.40
CA GLY A 18 8.82 -10.40 -4.45
C GLY A 18 10.23 -10.93 -4.64
N GLY A 19 11.24 -10.05 -4.67
CA GLY A 19 12.63 -10.45 -4.92
C GLY A 19 12.86 -10.92 -6.35
N TYR A 20 12.14 -10.34 -7.32
CA TYR A 20 12.20 -10.74 -8.75
C TYR A 20 11.73 -12.17 -9.04
N THR A 21 10.87 -12.74 -8.17
CA THR A 21 10.38 -14.12 -8.34
C THR A 21 8.96 -14.21 -8.89
N LEU A 22 8.16 -13.13 -8.79
CA LEU A 22 6.76 -13.14 -9.22
C LEU A 22 6.57 -13.03 -10.75
N ILE A 23 7.54 -12.46 -11.43
CA ILE A 23 7.54 -12.25 -12.89
C ILE A 23 8.89 -12.76 -13.42
N GLU A 24 8.87 -13.52 -14.50
CA GLU A 24 10.10 -14.02 -15.11
C GLU A 24 10.92 -12.88 -15.73
N ALA A 25 12.19 -12.78 -15.37
CA ALA A 25 13.10 -11.79 -15.90
C ALA A 25 14.11 -12.45 -16.86
N PRO A 26 14.55 -11.77 -17.93
CA PRO A 26 14.16 -10.42 -18.35
C PRO A 26 12.88 -10.37 -19.18
N VAL A 27 12.40 -11.50 -19.68
CA VAL A 27 11.23 -11.60 -20.56
C VAL A 27 10.08 -12.26 -19.83
N PRO A 28 9.07 -11.49 -19.40
CA PRO A 28 7.88 -12.05 -18.75
C PRO A 28 7.15 -13.05 -19.66
N GLN A 29 6.57 -14.09 -19.06
CA GLN A 29 5.66 -14.99 -19.78
C GLN A 29 4.36 -14.27 -20.19
N GLN A 30 3.93 -13.32 -19.36
CA GLN A 30 2.78 -12.46 -19.63
C GLN A 30 3.16 -11.33 -20.60
N LYS A 31 2.20 -10.85 -21.37
CA LYS A 31 2.35 -9.55 -22.02
C LYS A 31 2.46 -8.45 -20.96
N LEU A 32 3.51 -7.65 -21.05
CA LEU A 32 3.74 -6.56 -20.10
C LEU A 32 3.53 -5.21 -20.78
N VAL A 33 2.56 -4.44 -20.32
CA VAL A 33 2.43 -3.01 -20.62
C VAL A 33 3.02 -2.26 -19.44
N HIS A 34 4.08 -1.49 -19.65
CA HIS A 34 4.72 -0.73 -18.60
C HIS A 34 4.65 0.77 -18.89
N ILE A 35 3.95 1.50 -18.03
CA ILE A 35 3.78 2.96 -18.11
C ILE A 35 4.57 3.58 -16.97
N HIS A 36 5.54 4.43 -17.28
CA HIS A 36 6.36 5.08 -16.25
C HIS A 36 6.79 6.49 -16.67
N ALA A 37 6.94 7.38 -15.68
CA ALA A 37 7.34 8.78 -15.91
C ALA A 37 8.85 8.95 -16.20
N SER A 38 9.69 7.98 -15.83
CA SER A 38 11.10 7.94 -16.21
C SER A 38 11.30 6.92 -17.31
N ALA A 39 11.88 7.34 -18.42
CA ALA A 39 12.23 6.45 -19.53
C ALA A 39 13.27 5.40 -19.14
N GLU A 40 14.13 5.70 -18.16
CA GLU A 40 15.20 4.83 -17.68
C GLU A 40 14.67 3.60 -16.92
N GLU A 41 13.45 3.66 -16.39
CA GLU A 41 12.83 2.53 -15.70
C GLU A 41 12.16 1.56 -16.67
N LEU A 42 11.83 2.01 -17.88
CA LEU A 42 11.21 1.18 -18.90
C LEU A 42 12.21 0.18 -19.49
N GLY A 43 11.99 -1.11 -19.27
CA GLY A 43 12.90 -2.17 -19.71
C GLY A 43 14.14 -2.38 -18.85
N ARG A 44 14.24 -1.73 -17.69
CA ARG A 44 15.41 -1.83 -16.81
C ARG A 44 15.64 -3.24 -16.27
N VAL A 45 14.59 -3.92 -15.88
CA VAL A 45 14.63 -5.31 -15.39
C VAL A 45 13.83 -6.22 -16.31
N TYR A 46 12.62 -5.84 -16.63
CA TYR A 46 11.70 -6.62 -17.46
C TYR A 46 11.51 -5.96 -18.82
N GLN A 47 11.63 -6.73 -19.88
CA GLN A 47 11.37 -6.26 -21.23
C GLN A 47 9.86 -6.15 -21.45
N PRO A 48 9.27 -4.95 -21.57
CA PRO A 48 7.85 -4.81 -21.79
C PRO A 48 7.47 -5.12 -23.23
N THR A 49 6.31 -5.73 -23.43
CA THR A 49 5.69 -5.85 -24.76
C THR A 49 5.32 -4.46 -25.31
N LEU A 50 4.91 -3.55 -24.40
CA LEU A 50 4.61 -2.17 -24.70
C LEU A 50 5.14 -1.26 -23.59
N ALA A 51 6.10 -0.42 -23.92
CA ALA A 51 6.64 0.61 -23.05
C ALA A 51 6.00 1.96 -23.35
N ILE A 52 5.45 2.62 -22.34
CA ILE A 52 4.82 3.93 -22.49
C ILE A 52 5.50 4.94 -21.53
N HIS A 53 6.26 5.86 -22.10
CA HIS A 53 6.85 6.97 -21.34
C HIS A 53 5.81 8.09 -21.19
N ALA A 54 5.20 8.16 -20.01
CA ALA A 54 4.18 9.16 -19.72
C ALA A 54 4.13 9.47 -18.21
N THR A 55 3.79 10.72 -17.87
CA THR A 55 3.44 11.06 -16.50
C THR A 55 2.14 10.37 -16.09
N MET A 56 1.96 10.09 -14.80
CA MET A 56 0.76 9.39 -14.31
C MET A 56 -0.52 10.16 -14.62
N ASN A 57 -0.49 11.50 -14.57
CA ASN A 57 -1.63 12.32 -14.94
C ASN A 57 -1.98 12.23 -16.44
N ALA A 58 -0.98 12.15 -17.32
CA ALA A 58 -1.21 11.97 -18.75
C ALA A 58 -1.77 10.57 -19.04
N ALA A 59 -1.19 9.54 -18.42
CA ALA A 59 -1.68 8.17 -18.52
C ALA A 59 -3.15 8.04 -18.04
N ALA A 60 -3.48 8.63 -16.89
CA ALA A 60 -4.84 8.62 -16.35
C ALA A 60 -5.85 9.23 -17.32
N ARG A 61 -5.55 10.42 -17.87
CA ARG A 61 -6.41 11.05 -18.87
C ARG A 61 -6.60 10.21 -20.14
N SER A 62 -5.55 9.51 -20.58
CA SER A 62 -5.66 8.62 -21.75
C SER A 62 -6.44 7.36 -21.47
N LEU A 63 -6.41 6.86 -20.23
CA LEU A 63 -7.18 5.69 -19.82
C LEU A 63 -8.66 6.02 -19.58
N GLU A 64 -8.98 7.26 -19.16
CA GLU A 64 -10.34 7.70 -18.85
C GLU A 64 -11.29 7.63 -20.06
N VAL A 65 -10.76 7.79 -21.27
CA VAL A 65 -11.56 7.73 -22.51
C VAL A 65 -11.77 6.30 -23.03
N LEU A 66 -11.15 5.29 -22.39
CA LEU A 66 -11.34 3.91 -22.78
C LEU A 66 -12.69 3.39 -22.30
N THR A 67 -13.36 2.67 -23.16
CA THR A 67 -14.61 1.98 -22.82
C THR A 67 -14.33 0.56 -22.38
N ALA A 68 -15.04 0.12 -21.34
CA ALA A 68 -14.95 -1.27 -20.90
C ALA A 68 -15.45 -2.21 -22.02
N PRO A 69 -14.85 -3.39 -22.19
CA PRO A 69 -15.33 -4.38 -23.14
C PRO A 69 -16.74 -4.84 -22.74
N PRO A 70 -17.60 -5.19 -23.72
CA PRO A 70 -19.00 -5.56 -23.47
C PRO A 70 -19.19 -6.83 -22.65
N GLY A 71 -18.14 -7.59 -22.42
CA GLY A 71 -18.12 -8.79 -21.57
C GLY A 71 -16.70 -9.12 -21.15
N VAL A 72 -16.58 -9.69 -19.94
CA VAL A 72 -15.28 -10.08 -19.38
C VAL A 72 -15.31 -11.57 -19.01
N ALA A 73 -14.29 -12.31 -19.43
CA ALA A 73 -14.15 -13.74 -19.12
C ALA A 73 -13.60 -13.99 -17.70
N TRP A 74 -13.05 -12.97 -17.06
CA TRP A 74 -12.33 -13.08 -15.77
C TRP A 74 -13.18 -12.70 -14.54
N GLY A 75 -14.49 -12.53 -14.66
CA GLY A 75 -15.36 -12.12 -13.56
C GLY A 75 -15.30 -13.04 -12.34
N GLN A 76 -15.30 -14.36 -12.54
CA GLN A 76 -15.16 -15.32 -11.44
C GLN A 76 -13.79 -15.24 -10.76
N TRP A 77 -12.72 -15.08 -11.53
CA TRP A 77 -11.36 -14.90 -10.99
C TRP A 77 -11.27 -13.63 -10.13
N THR A 78 -11.82 -12.52 -10.59
CA THR A 78 -11.87 -11.27 -9.83
C THR A 78 -12.64 -11.44 -8.50
N GLN A 79 -13.76 -12.16 -8.54
CA GLN A 79 -14.53 -12.45 -7.33
C GLN A 79 -13.75 -13.33 -6.35
N ALA A 80 -13.06 -14.35 -6.83
CA ALA A 80 -12.22 -15.21 -6.01
C ALA A 80 -11.07 -14.42 -5.35
N CYS A 81 -10.34 -13.61 -6.12
CA CYS A 81 -9.29 -12.74 -5.58
C CYS A 81 -9.82 -11.75 -4.54
N HIS A 82 -11.03 -11.21 -4.74
CA HIS A 82 -11.65 -10.32 -3.77
C HIS A 82 -12.04 -11.06 -2.49
N ALA A 83 -12.55 -12.30 -2.61
CA ALA A 83 -12.85 -13.13 -1.45
C ALA A 83 -11.58 -13.46 -0.64
N ASP A 84 -10.48 -13.79 -1.32
CA ASP A 84 -9.19 -14.02 -0.68
C ASP A 84 -8.67 -12.76 0.05
N TYR A 85 -8.82 -11.59 -0.57
CA TYR A 85 -8.49 -10.32 0.08
C TYR A 85 -9.31 -10.10 1.36
N LEU A 86 -10.63 -10.31 1.31
CA LEU A 86 -11.51 -10.17 2.46
C LEU A 86 -11.13 -11.15 3.58
N ALA A 87 -10.86 -12.41 3.23
CA ALA A 87 -10.40 -13.41 4.19
C ALA A 87 -9.04 -13.03 4.82
N ASN A 88 -8.10 -12.54 4.00
CA ASN A 88 -6.78 -12.12 4.47
C ASN A 88 -6.81 -10.90 5.41
N THR A 89 -7.81 -10.04 5.28
CA THR A 89 -7.99 -8.82 6.09
C THR A 89 -9.00 -8.98 7.22
N ASP A 90 -9.62 -10.16 7.35
CA ASP A 90 -10.56 -10.46 8.44
C ASP A 90 -9.81 -10.70 9.75
N VAL A 91 -9.98 -9.80 10.71
CA VAL A 91 -9.36 -9.87 12.04
C VAL A 91 -9.89 -11.02 12.90
N LEU A 92 -11.11 -11.51 12.61
CA LEU A 92 -11.79 -12.50 13.44
C LEU A 92 -11.55 -13.94 12.95
N ASN A 93 -11.34 -14.12 11.64
CA ASN A 93 -11.29 -15.43 11.00
C ASN A 93 -9.95 -15.73 10.29
N GLY A 94 -8.97 -14.86 10.41
CA GLY A 94 -7.74 -14.93 9.62
C GLY A 94 -6.79 -16.11 9.91
N GLY A 95 -7.13 -17.01 10.85
CA GLY A 95 -6.34 -18.21 11.15
C GLY A 95 -4.86 -17.93 11.48
N ILE A 96 -4.55 -16.73 11.97
CA ILE A 96 -3.18 -16.28 12.16
C ILE A 96 -2.68 -16.78 13.50
N THR A 97 -1.55 -17.50 13.49
CA THR A 97 -0.81 -17.78 14.72
C THR A 97 -0.10 -16.51 15.17
N LEU A 98 -0.49 -16.01 16.34
CA LEU A 98 0.11 -14.79 16.89
C LEU A 98 1.49 -15.13 17.50
N PRO A 99 2.54 -14.37 17.16
CA PRO A 99 3.90 -14.64 17.63
C PRO A 99 4.15 -14.18 19.08
N GLY A 100 3.20 -13.54 19.75
CA GLY A 100 3.36 -12.96 21.08
C GLY A 100 2.09 -12.92 21.89
N ALA A 101 2.15 -12.30 23.07
CA ALA A 101 1.04 -12.19 23.99
C ALA A 101 -0.03 -11.17 23.58
N ILE A 102 0.28 -10.27 22.63
CA ILE A 102 -0.64 -9.22 22.17
C ILE A 102 -1.32 -9.70 20.88
N ASP A 103 -2.65 -9.69 20.89
CA ASP A 103 -3.45 -9.90 19.67
C ASP A 103 -3.46 -8.60 18.84
N MET A 104 -2.50 -8.47 17.93
CA MET A 104 -2.35 -7.29 17.06
C MET A 104 -3.55 -7.08 16.13
N PRO A 105 -4.12 -8.10 15.45
CA PRO A 105 -5.36 -7.94 14.69
C PRO A 105 -6.50 -7.37 15.53
N ALA A 106 -6.74 -7.90 16.72
CA ALA A 106 -7.79 -7.41 17.62
C ALA A 106 -7.52 -5.97 18.10
N LEU A 107 -6.25 -5.62 18.34
CA LEU A 107 -5.84 -4.26 18.66
C LEU A 107 -6.19 -3.29 17.52
N ILE A 108 -5.81 -3.61 16.28
CA ILE A 108 -6.11 -2.77 15.11
C ILE A 108 -7.63 -2.64 14.89
N HIS A 109 -8.37 -3.71 15.06
CA HIS A 109 -9.83 -3.68 14.99
C HIS A 109 -10.42 -2.75 16.05
N THR A 110 -9.92 -2.82 17.29
CA THR A 110 -10.33 -1.94 18.39
C THR A 110 -10.03 -0.47 18.06
N LEU A 111 -8.84 -0.18 17.56
CA LEU A 111 -8.47 1.17 17.12
C LEU A 111 -9.44 1.70 16.06
N GLN A 112 -9.76 0.89 15.06
CA GLN A 112 -10.68 1.30 13.99
C GLN A 112 -12.10 1.62 14.50
N ARG A 113 -12.54 0.97 15.57
CA ARG A 113 -13.86 1.22 16.18
C ARG A 113 -13.90 2.47 17.05
N HIS A 114 -12.77 2.84 17.67
CA HIS A 114 -12.73 3.90 18.66
C HIS A 114 -12.12 5.21 18.15
N LEU A 115 -11.28 5.15 17.13
CA LEU A 115 -10.73 6.37 16.54
C LEU A 115 -11.78 7.11 15.72
N PRO A 116 -11.74 8.46 15.72
CA PRO A 116 -12.54 9.27 14.81
C PRO A 116 -12.33 8.84 13.34
N ALA A 117 -13.38 8.91 12.52
CA ALA A 117 -13.30 8.48 11.12
C ALA A 117 -12.29 9.30 10.27
N ASP A 118 -11.91 10.48 10.75
CA ASP A 118 -10.93 11.37 10.14
C ASP A 118 -9.57 11.37 10.85
N ALA A 119 -9.38 10.50 11.85
CA ALA A 119 -8.09 10.36 12.52
C ALA A 119 -6.98 10.04 11.52
N VAL A 120 -5.80 10.59 11.75
CA VAL A 120 -4.62 10.32 10.95
C VAL A 120 -3.78 9.25 11.63
N LEU A 121 -3.60 8.12 10.95
CA LEU A 121 -2.71 7.06 11.43
C LEU A 121 -1.33 7.27 10.83
N THR A 122 -0.31 7.16 11.67
CA THR A 122 1.08 7.22 11.22
C THR A 122 1.85 6.03 11.74
N ASN A 123 2.85 5.59 11.02
CA ASN A 123 3.75 4.54 11.46
C ASN A 123 5.18 4.80 11.00
N GLY A 124 6.12 4.26 11.75
CA GLY A 124 7.50 4.13 11.32
C GLY A 124 7.73 2.84 10.52
N ALA A 125 8.98 2.43 10.38
CA ALA A 125 9.36 1.23 9.64
C ALA A 125 9.68 0.07 10.60
N GLY A 126 9.07 -1.08 10.34
CA GLY A 126 9.25 -2.31 11.07
C GLY A 126 8.12 -3.30 10.83
N ASN A 127 8.28 -4.54 11.28
CA ASN A 127 7.27 -5.58 11.08
C ASN A 127 5.92 -5.25 11.74
N PHE A 128 5.92 -4.42 12.79
CA PHE A 128 4.69 -3.94 13.43
C PHE A 128 3.77 -3.18 12.46
N ALA A 129 4.32 -2.47 11.49
CA ALA A 129 3.56 -1.69 10.51
C ALA A 129 2.70 -2.58 9.61
N SER A 130 3.10 -3.83 9.37
CA SER A 130 2.33 -4.77 8.55
C SER A 130 0.95 -5.08 9.14
N TRP A 131 0.82 -5.07 10.46
CA TRP A 131 -0.47 -5.26 11.13
C TRP A 131 -1.43 -4.11 10.82
N LEU A 132 -0.95 -2.87 10.91
CA LEU A 132 -1.72 -1.68 10.56
C LEU A 132 -2.14 -1.70 9.10
N HIS A 133 -1.19 -1.94 8.19
CA HIS A 133 -1.45 -1.91 6.75
C HIS A 133 -2.36 -3.05 6.28
N ARG A 134 -2.36 -4.17 6.96
CA ARG A 134 -3.20 -5.31 6.63
C ARG A 134 -4.62 -5.18 7.16
N PHE A 135 -4.80 -4.74 8.40
CA PHE A 135 -6.08 -4.85 9.11
C PHE A 135 -6.83 -3.53 9.29
N TYR A 136 -6.15 -2.38 9.20
CA TYR A 136 -6.83 -1.10 9.29
C TYR A 136 -7.38 -0.68 7.93
N ARG A 137 -8.69 -0.44 7.85
CA ARG A 137 -9.32 0.00 6.60
C ARG A 137 -9.09 1.50 6.38
N TYR A 138 -8.44 1.84 5.28
CA TYR A 138 -8.23 3.23 4.88
C TYR A 138 -9.56 3.91 4.52
N THR A 139 -9.85 5.03 5.16
CA THR A 139 -11.10 5.79 5.03
C THR A 139 -10.94 7.11 4.29
N GLY A 140 -9.71 7.55 4.05
CA GLY A 140 -9.40 8.89 3.53
C GLY A 140 -9.97 9.20 2.15
N LEU A 141 -10.08 8.21 1.28
CA LEU A 141 -10.62 8.41 -0.07
C LEU A 141 -12.07 8.91 -0.03
N ALA A 142 -12.91 8.28 0.78
CA ALA A 142 -14.32 8.68 0.93
C ALA A 142 -14.49 10.04 1.61
N LYS A 143 -13.49 10.50 2.36
CA LYS A 143 -13.48 11.78 3.08
C LYS A 143 -12.77 12.91 2.32
N GLY A 144 -12.15 12.61 1.18
CA GLY A 144 -11.42 13.58 0.37
C GLY A 144 -10.12 14.08 1.01
N HIS A 145 -9.59 13.41 2.04
CA HIS A 145 -8.34 13.77 2.69
C HIS A 145 -7.52 12.54 3.11
N LYS A 146 -6.22 12.72 3.29
CA LYS A 146 -5.33 11.63 3.72
C LYS A 146 -5.54 11.33 5.20
N THR A 147 -5.63 10.06 5.53
CA THR A 147 -5.80 9.54 6.90
C THR A 147 -4.73 8.52 7.27
N GLN A 148 -3.72 8.32 6.41
CA GLN A 148 -2.60 7.43 6.71
C GLN A 148 -1.30 8.00 6.14
N LEU A 149 -0.23 7.99 6.95
CA LEU A 149 1.12 8.41 6.59
C LEU A 149 2.11 7.32 6.98
N ALA A 150 2.93 6.89 6.04
CA ALA A 150 3.95 5.86 6.23
C ALA A 150 5.23 6.22 5.47
N PRO A 151 6.42 5.79 5.94
CA PRO A 151 7.66 6.03 5.22
C PRO A 151 7.72 5.19 3.95
N THR A 152 7.73 5.83 2.77
CA THR A 152 7.75 5.14 1.47
C THR A 152 9.07 4.45 1.16
N ASN A 153 10.15 4.88 1.81
CA ASN A 153 11.49 4.31 1.69
C ASN A 153 11.86 3.33 2.83
N GLY A 154 10.91 3.03 3.71
CA GLY A 154 11.15 2.14 4.86
C GLY A 154 12.05 2.73 5.95
N ALA A 155 12.18 4.08 6.04
CA ALA A 155 12.99 4.72 7.07
C ALA A 155 12.31 4.65 8.45
N MET A 156 13.07 4.21 9.44
CA MET A 156 12.67 4.30 10.86
C MET A 156 12.69 5.76 11.33
N GLY A 157 11.94 6.06 12.41
CA GLY A 157 11.87 7.39 13.00
C GLY A 157 10.88 8.35 12.34
N TYR A 158 10.18 7.93 11.30
CA TYR A 158 9.21 8.78 10.57
C TYR A 158 7.88 8.97 11.32
N GLY A 159 7.40 7.92 11.99
CA GLY A 159 6.02 7.86 12.50
C GLY A 159 5.67 8.97 13.48
N VAL A 160 6.53 9.21 14.46
CA VAL A 160 6.30 10.20 15.53
C VAL A 160 6.23 11.63 14.98
N PRO A 161 7.25 12.15 14.26
CA PRO A 161 7.19 13.51 13.72
C PRO A 161 6.06 13.68 12.68
N ALA A 162 5.76 12.64 11.90
CA ALA A 162 4.63 12.69 10.98
C ALA A 162 3.28 12.82 11.70
N GLY A 163 3.11 12.11 12.82
CA GLY A 163 1.91 12.20 13.65
C GLY A 163 1.74 13.58 14.28
N ILE A 164 2.81 14.14 14.84
CA ILE A 164 2.82 15.49 15.41
C ILE A 164 2.47 16.53 14.34
N GLY A 165 3.18 16.49 13.21
CA GLY A 165 2.91 17.39 12.09
C GLY A 165 1.47 17.29 11.56
N ALA A 166 0.93 16.08 11.47
CA ALA A 166 -0.46 15.86 11.07
C ALA A 166 -1.45 16.48 12.08
N ALA A 167 -1.23 16.28 13.38
CA ALA A 167 -2.08 16.83 14.44
C ALA A 167 -2.06 18.37 14.43
N ILE A 168 -0.89 18.98 14.35
CA ILE A 168 -0.73 20.43 14.31
C ILE A 168 -1.38 21.06 13.09
N LEU A 169 -1.11 20.48 11.89
CA LEU A 169 -1.60 21.05 10.62
C LEU A 169 -3.10 20.87 10.41
N THR A 170 -3.68 19.81 10.95
CA THR A 170 -5.07 19.44 10.62
C THR A 170 -6.04 19.62 11.77
N GLY A 171 -5.55 19.74 13.00
CA GLY A 171 -6.36 19.74 14.23
C GLY A 171 -7.06 18.39 14.50
N ARG A 172 -6.73 17.32 13.72
CA ARG A 172 -7.32 16.00 13.87
C ARG A 172 -6.52 15.15 14.85
N VAL A 173 -7.18 14.13 15.39
CA VAL A 173 -6.49 13.12 16.20
C VAL A 173 -5.46 12.41 15.31
N ALA A 174 -4.21 12.38 15.77
CA ALA A 174 -3.17 11.56 15.14
C ALA A 174 -2.84 10.38 16.08
N PHE A 175 -2.79 9.19 15.50
CA PHE A 175 -2.42 7.96 16.21
C PHE A 175 -1.20 7.34 15.54
N THR A 176 -0.11 7.24 16.30
CA THR A 176 1.17 6.71 15.80
C THR A 176 1.44 5.32 16.35
N ILE A 177 1.82 4.38 15.47
CA ILE A 177 2.38 3.09 15.85
C ILE A 177 3.88 3.12 15.55
N ALA A 178 4.68 2.89 16.57
CA ALA A 178 6.13 2.84 16.49
C ALA A 178 6.66 1.63 17.26
N GLY A 179 7.71 1.00 16.72
CA GLY A 179 8.51 0.08 17.51
C GLY A 179 9.43 0.82 18.45
N ASP A 180 10.03 0.14 19.39
CA ASP A 180 10.95 0.72 20.40
C ASP A 180 12.13 1.46 19.75
N GLY A 181 12.84 0.81 18.84
CA GLY A 181 13.96 1.42 18.11
C GLY A 181 13.52 2.54 17.16
N ASP A 182 12.37 2.40 16.52
CA ASP A 182 11.78 3.42 15.66
C ASP A 182 11.39 4.68 16.47
N PHE A 183 10.77 4.49 17.63
CA PHE A 183 10.42 5.58 18.54
C PHE A 183 11.65 6.33 19.07
N LEU A 184 12.68 5.59 19.46
CA LEU A 184 13.90 6.17 20.03
C LEU A 184 14.68 7.06 19.04
N MET A 185 14.46 6.92 17.74
CA MET A 185 15.13 7.77 16.76
C MET A 185 14.66 9.22 16.81
N ASN A 186 13.36 9.46 16.97
CA ASN A 186 12.76 10.78 16.93
C ASN A 186 11.68 11.02 17.99
N GLY A 187 11.69 10.26 19.09
CA GLY A 187 10.73 10.41 20.20
C GLY A 187 10.82 11.77 20.89
N GLN A 188 11.97 12.44 20.82
CA GLN A 188 12.16 13.80 21.35
C GLN A 188 11.26 14.85 20.69
N GLU A 189 10.76 14.58 19.49
CA GLU A 189 9.81 15.47 18.78
C GLU A 189 8.48 15.63 19.52
N LEU A 190 8.19 14.78 20.50
CA LEU A 190 7.03 14.96 21.40
C LEU A 190 7.14 16.25 22.25
N ALA A 191 8.32 16.86 22.32
CA ALA A 191 8.52 18.14 23.00
C ALA A 191 8.14 19.35 22.11
N THR A 192 7.93 19.14 20.80
CA THR A 192 7.49 20.17 19.86
C THR A 192 6.02 20.49 20.04
#